data_1cab9030192336bd9ab4d7417ae98b2c
#
_entry.id   1cab9030192336bd9ab4d7417ae98b2c
#
_cell.length_a   1.000
_cell.length_b   1.000
_cell.length_c   1.000
_cell.angle_alpha   90.00
_cell.angle_beta   90.00
_cell.angle_gamma   90.00
#
_symmetry.space_group_name_H-M   'P 1'
#
loop_
_entity.id
_entity.type
_entity.pdbx_description
1 polymer ?
#
loop_
_entity_poly.entity_id
_entity_poly.type
_entity_poly.pdbx_seq_one_letter_code
_entity_poly.pdbx_strand_id
1 'polypeptide(L)'
;MKLKIHYVLEDDNLYVYCDSDEIEEKNTSQVDGKVLTKIEFCPNFGAADSTATGYMIVPDGSGAVINYNNGKTEYADYNQQVFGRDYTAVPITAPRTTQQAYMPVLATVSGSSGLVCVASDGESNVYAHAQVCGQEKQAYNTCYFEFETRSSDSFFMSGDNSNKITVFEKNGIKTERFGVRYYPVDSDNGEDLNYADCAEVYRNYLINNRGLTAKAQANKSDLYVDLYGGVMKDTSIL
;
A
#
# COMPACT_ATOMS: atom_id res chain seq x y z
N MET A 1 -9.76 -21.78 -9.36
CA MET A 1 -9.98 -20.42 -8.87
C MET A 1 -10.37 -19.52 -10.03
N LYS A 2 -11.34 -18.63 -9.86
CA LYS A 2 -11.69 -17.57 -10.82
C LYS A 2 -11.72 -16.25 -10.07
N LEU A 3 -11.35 -15.21 -10.77
CA LEU A 3 -11.24 -13.83 -10.25
C LEU A 3 -11.73 -12.91 -11.37
N LYS A 4 -12.58 -11.95 -11.04
CA LYS A 4 -12.99 -10.91 -11.97
C LYS A 4 -12.39 -9.57 -11.55
N ILE A 5 -11.68 -8.94 -12.47
CA ILE A 5 -11.09 -7.62 -12.27
C ILE A 5 -11.83 -6.62 -13.15
N HIS A 6 -12.26 -5.53 -12.55
CA HIS A 6 -12.93 -4.44 -13.22
C HIS A 6 -11.94 -3.32 -13.52
N TYR A 7 -12.01 -2.77 -14.72
CA TYR A 7 -11.28 -1.60 -15.17
C TYR A 7 -12.30 -0.56 -15.59
N VAL A 8 -12.40 0.52 -14.85
CA VAL A 8 -13.37 1.59 -15.07
C VAL A 8 -12.61 2.89 -15.28
N LEU A 9 -12.76 3.48 -16.45
CA LEU A 9 -12.24 4.81 -16.72
C LEU A 9 -13.26 5.82 -16.21
N GLU A 10 -12.88 6.61 -15.24
CA GLU A 10 -13.62 7.74 -14.71
C GLU A 10 -13.07 9.05 -15.32
N ASP A 11 -13.65 10.20 -15.00
CA ASP A 11 -13.31 11.47 -15.65
C ASP A 11 -11.81 11.83 -15.52
N ASP A 12 -11.22 11.55 -14.34
CA ASP A 12 -9.84 11.94 -14.01
C ASP A 12 -8.94 10.75 -13.58
N ASN A 13 -9.46 9.54 -13.59
CA ASN A 13 -8.70 8.38 -13.12
C ASN A 13 -9.12 7.07 -13.78
N LEU A 14 -8.21 6.09 -13.72
CA LEU A 14 -8.51 4.69 -13.98
C LEU A 14 -8.72 3.99 -12.63
N TYR A 15 -9.93 3.50 -12.38
CA TYR A 15 -10.25 2.69 -11.22
C TYR A 15 -10.17 1.20 -11.55
N VAL A 16 -9.31 0.48 -10.85
CA VAL A 16 -9.13 -0.97 -11.00
C VAL A 16 -9.50 -1.65 -9.69
N TYR A 17 -10.46 -2.58 -9.73
CA TYR A 17 -10.94 -3.23 -8.51
C TYR A 17 -11.41 -4.67 -8.73
N CYS A 18 -11.55 -5.37 -7.61
CA CYS A 18 -12.14 -6.70 -7.52
C CYS A 18 -13.06 -6.77 -6.31
N ASP A 19 -14.29 -7.22 -6.53
CA ASP A 19 -15.23 -7.52 -5.45
C ASP A 19 -14.97 -8.94 -4.91
N SER A 20 -14.99 -9.10 -3.60
CA SER A 20 -14.68 -10.39 -2.98
C SER A 20 -15.70 -11.48 -3.25
N ASP A 21 -16.96 -11.12 -3.51
CA ASP A 21 -18.03 -12.05 -3.92
C ASP A 21 -17.86 -12.55 -5.35
N GLU A 22 -17.02 -11.91 -6.17
CA GLU A 22 -16.65 -12.35 -7.52
C GLU A 22 -15.37 -13.23 -7.53
N ILE A 23 -14.86 -13.59 -6.35
CA ILE A 23 -13.73 -14.52 -6.19
C ILE A 23 -14.23 -15.92 -5.91
N GLU A 24 -14.14 -16.79 -6.91
CA GLU A 24 -14.52 -18.20 -6.77
C GLU A 24 -13.31 -19.05 -6.40
N GLU A 25 -13.28 -19.54 -5.19
CA GLU A 25 -12.29 -20.52 -4.72
C GLU A 25 -12.91 -21.92 -4.71
N LYS A 26 -12.14 -22.92 -5.10
CA LYS A 26 -12.59 -24.31 -5.13
C LYS A 26 -11.69 -25.19 -4.27
N ASN A 27 -12.30 -26.19 -3.61
CA ASN A 27 -11.60 -27.20 -2.81
C ASN A 27 -10.77 -26.63 -1.66
N THR A 28 -11.17 -25.51 -1.09
CA THR A 28 -10.43 -24.80 -0.02
C THR A 28 -10.25 -25.64 1.26
N SER A 29 -11.10 -26.64 1.48
CA SER A 29 -11.03 -27.55 2.61
C SER A 29 -10.17 -28.80 2.37
N GLN A 30 -9.67 -29.01 1.14
CA GLN A 30 -8.83 -30.17 0.80
C GLN A 30 -7.35 -29.85 1.07
N VAL A 31 -6.54 -30.89 1.25
CA VAL A 31 -5.11 -30.78 1.49
C VAL A 31 -4.39 -30.02 0.34
N ASP A 32 -4.84 -30.25 -0.90
CA ASP A 32 -4.33 -29.60 -2.11
C ASP A 32 -5.17 -28.36 -2.55
N GLY A 33 -6.07 -27.92 -1.69
CA GLY A 33 -6.89 -26.73 -1.95
C GLY A 33 -6.05 -25.47 -2.03
N LYS A 34 -6.40 -24.59 -2.97
CA LYS A 34 -5.72 -23.30 -3.16
C LYS A 34 -6.68 -22.17 -2.80
N VAL A 35 -6.19 -21.27 -2.01
CA VAL A 35 -6.87 -20.02 -1.64
C VAL A 35 -6.13 -18.83 -2.22
N LEU A 36 -6.85 -17.76 -2.51
CA LEU A 36 -6.26 -16.50 -2.88
C LEU A 36 -5.73 -15.81 -1.60
N THR A 37 -4.47 -15.44 -1.61
CA THR A 37 -3.83 -14.80 -0.46
C THR A 37 -3.43 -13.36 -0.72
N LYS A 38 -3.14 -13.03 -1.99
CA LYS A 38 -2.67 -11.71 -2.38
C LYS A 38 -3.18 -11.31 -3.76
N ILE A 39 -3.39 -10.02 -3.96
CA ILE A 39 -3.73 -9.40 -5.24
C ILE A 39 -2.81 -8.19 -5.44
N GLU A 40 -2.19 -8.11 -6.61
CA GLU A 40 -1.47 -6.93 -7.09
C GLU A 40 -2.18 -6.39 -8.31
N PHE A 41 -2.64 -5.14 -8.25
CA PHE A 41 -3.23 -4.48 -9.42
C PHE A 41 -2.15 -3.73 -10.19
N CYS A 42 -1.98 -4.05 -11.47
CA CYS A 42 -1.14 -3.32 -12.42
C CYS A 42 0.26 -2.96 -11.88
N PRO A 43 1.07 -3.92 -11.36
CA PRO A 43 2.31 -3.62 -10.64
C PRO A 43 3.36 -2.88 -11.48
N ASN A 44 3.25 -2.89 -12.80
CA ASN A 44 4.14 -2.19 -13.71
C ASN A 44 3.50 -0.94 -14.35
N PHE A 45 2.34 -0.49 -13.86
CA PHE A 45 1.73 0.73 -14.38
C PHE A 45 2.47 1.96 -13.84
N GLY A 46 3.00 2.78 -14.73
CA GLY A 46 3.90 3.89 -14.38
C GLY A 46 5.35 3.47 -14.13
N ALA A 47 5.74 2.24 -14.51
CA ALA A 47 7.13 1.78 -14.39
C ALA A 47 8.09 2.58 -15.26
N ALA A 48 9.29 2.82 -14.74
CA ALA A 48 10.35 3.55 -15.43
C ALA A 48 11.60 2.67 -15.61
N ASP A 49 12.20 2.70 -16.78
CA ASP A 49 13.36 1.87 -17.10
C ASP A 49 14.69 2.37 -16.50
N SER A 50 15.78 1.67 -16.81
CA SER A 50 17.13 2.00 -16.34
C SER A 50 17.71 3.30 -16.88
N THR A 51 17.07 3.93 -17.87
CA THR A 51 17.50 5.19 -18.49
C THR A 51 16.65 6.39 -18.04
N ALA A 52 15.52 6.12 -17.41
CA ALA A 52 14.60 7.15 -16.97
C ALA A 52 15.18 7.98 -15.82
N THR A 53 14.83 9.26 -15.83
CA THR A 53 15.06 10.19 -14.74
C THR A 53 13.75 10.50 -14.03
N GLY A 54 13.79 10.62 -12.72
CA GLY A 54 12.60 10.86 -11.91
C GLY A 54 12.67 10.16 -10.57
N TYR A 55 11.52 9.97 -9.95
CA TYR A 55 11.45 9.40 -8.61
C TYR A 55 10.08 8.73 -8.33
N MET A 56 10.08 7.90 -7.32
CA MET A 56 8.88 7.35 -6.69
C MET A 56 8.61 8.09 -5.38
N ILE A 57 7.35 8.25 -5.04
CA ILE A 57 6.89 8.75 -3.74
C ILE A 57 6.27 7.59 -3.00
N VAL A 58 6.71 7.37 -1.77
CA VAL A 58 6.23 6.32 -0.87
C VAL A 58 5.73 6.92 0.43
N PRO A 59 4.74 6.29 1.10
CA PRO A 59 4.11 6.84 2.30
C PRO A 59 4.91 6.56 3.59
N ASP A 60 6.24 6.66 3.56
CA ASP A 60 7.09 6.48 4.73
C ASP A 60 6.97 7.71 5.66
N GLY A 61 6.25 7.53 6.76
CA GLY A 61 5.84 8.64 7.63
C GLY A 61 4.93 9.64 6.91
N SER A 62 5.39 10.86 6.75
CA SER A 62 4.70 11.93 6.02
C SER A 62 4.96 11.90 4.51
N GLY A 63 5.73 10.93 4.05
CA GLY A 63 6.14 10.73 2.66
C GLY A 63 7.66 10.81 2.48
N ALA A 64 8.18 9.95 1.61
CA ALA A 64 9.58 9.92 1.21
C ALA A 64 9.72 9.79 -0.31
N VAL A 65 10.87 10.23 -0.82
CA VAL A 65 11.21 10.18 -2.24
C VAL A 65 12.32 9.17 -2.48
N ILE A 66 12.12 8.27 -3.44
CA ILE A 66 13.11 7.30 -3.92
C ILE A 66 13.46 7.64 -5.37
N ASN A 67 14.64 8.17 -5.62
CA ASN A 67 15.07 8.48 -6.98
C ASN A 67 15.23 7.20 -7.81
N TYR A 68 14.82 7.27 -9.08
CA TYR A 68 15.07 6.20 -10.04
C TYR A 68 16.57 5.94 -10.17
N ASN A 69 16.92 4.70 -10.48
CA ASN A 69 18.29 4.30 -10.82
C ASN A 69 19.37 4.82 -9.84
N ASN A 70 19.04 4.90 -8.55
CA ASN A 70 19.89 5.47 -7.51
C ASN A 70 21.09 4.58 -7.12
N GLY A 71 21.24 3.41 -7.75
CA GLY A 71 22.31 2.45 -7.52
C GLY A 71 22.25 1.67 -6.22
N LYS A 72 21.23 1.88 -5.39
CA LYS A 72 21.05 1.18 -4.10
C LYS A 72 20.37 -0.18 -4.28
N THR A 73 20.93 -1.03 -5.13
CA THR A 73 20.34 -2.32 -5.50
C THR A 73 20.57 -3.44 -4.50
N GLU A 74 21.46 -3.25 -3.51
CA GLU A 74 21.77 -4.23 -2.47
C GLU A 74 20.84 -4.16 -1.25
N TYR A 75 20.02 -3.11 -1.16
CA TYR A 75 19.05 -2.97 -0.08
C TYR A 75 17.76 -3.71 -0.44
N ALA A 76 17.01 -4.10 0.59
CA ALA A 76 15.65 -4.60 0.39
C ALA A 76 14.76 -3.51 -0.24
N ASP A 77 13.76 -3.94 -0.98
CA ASP A 77 12.70 -3.06 -1.49
C ASP A 77 11.96 -2.34 -0.35
N TYR A 78 11.35 -1.20 -0.68
CA TYR A 78 10.39 -0.59 0.22
C TYR A 78 9.14 -1.47 0.26
N ASN A 79 8.78 -1.92 1.45
CA ASN A 79 7.59 -2.76 1.67
C ASN A 79 7.02 -2.44 3.05
N GLN A 80 5.90 -1.70 3.08
CA GLN A 80 5.27 -1.27 4.31
C GLN A 80 3.77 -1.49 4.24
N GLN A 81 3.23 -2.07 5.31
CA GLN A 81 1.78 -2.15 5.51
C GLN A 81 1.23 -0.75 5.77
N VAL A 82 0.23 -0.35 4.99
CA VAL A 82 -0.47 0.92 5.21
C VAL A 82 -1.22 0.86 6.54
N PHE A 83 -1.16 1.95 7.30
CA PHE A 83 -1.58 2.08 8.69
C PHE A 83 -0.78 1.21 9.68
N GLY A 84 0.07 0.31 9.18
CA GLY A 84 0.94 -0.54 9.97
C GLY A 84 0.21 -1.57 10.82
N ARG A 85 0.95 -2.19 11.74
CA ARG A 85 0.40 -3.15 12.69
C ARG A 85 -0.15 -2.44 13.93
N ASP A 86 -1.17 -3.00 14.50
CA ASP A 86 -1.63 -2.60 15.84
C ASP A 86 -0.58 -3.00 16.90
N TYR A 87 0.15 -2.01 17.38
CA TYR A 87 1.20 -2.23 18.38
C TYR A 87 0.67 -2.57 19.77
N THR A 88 -0.62 -2.44 19.99
CA THR A 88 -1.24 -2.91 21.24
C THR A 88 -1.42 -4.41 21.22
N ALA A 89 -1.55 -5.00 20.03
CA ALA A 89 -1.73 -6.44 19.86
C ALA A 89 -0.40 -7.18 19.62
N VAL A 90 0.62 -6.49 19.04
CA VAL A 90 1.89 -7.12 18.67
C VAL A 90 3.06 -6.33 19.27
N PRO A 91 3.80 -6.87 20.26
CA PRO A 91 4.97 -6.21 20.81
C PRO A 91 6.04 -5.93 19.74
N ILE A 92 6.60 -4.73 19.76
CA ILE A 92 7.73 -4.37 18.89
C ILE A 92 9.00 -4.90 19.57
N THR A 93 9.65 -5.86 18.95
CA THR A 93 10.88 -6.47 19.48
C THR A 93 12.15 -5.96 18.78
N ALA A 94 12.03 -5.26 17.66
CA ALA A 94 13.17 -4.76 16.90
C ALA A 94 13.05 -3.25 16.60
N PRO A 95 14.17 -2.51 16.50
CA PRO A 95 14.17 -1.13 16.03
C PRO A 95 13.57 -1.03 14.63
N ARG A 96 12.80 0.02 14.37
CA ARG A 96 12.27 0.30 13.05
C ARG A 96 13.33 1.00 12.21
N THR A 97 13.46 0.58 10.98
CA THR A 97 14.33 1.21 9.97
C THR A 97 13.57 2.19 9.08
N THR A 98 12.23 2.06 9.05
CA THR A 98 11.32 2.91 8.29
C THR A 98 10.25 3.50 9.20
N GLN A 99 9.64 4.60 8.78
CA GLN A 99 8.47 5.16 9.46
C GLN A 99 7.22 4.35 9.08
N GLN A 100 6.19 4.44 9.90
CA GLN A 100 4.91 3.82 9.58
C GLN A 100 4.26 4.51 8.38
N ALA A 101 3.69 3.74 7.46
CA ALA A 101 2.89 4.27 6.37
C ALA A 101 1.52 4.72 6.88
N TYR A 102 1.24 6.02 6.80
CA TYR A 102 -0.03 6.58 7.29
C TYR A 102 -1.03 6.87 6.17
N MET A 103 -0.61 6.77 4.91
CA MET A 103 -1.43 7.13 3.77
C MET A 103 -1.40 6.03 2.71
N PRO A 104 -2.56 5.63 2.16
CA PRO A 104 -2.64 4.64 1.09
C PRO A 104 -2.35 5.26 -0.29
N VAL A 105 -1.22 5.95 -0.43
CA VAL A 105 -0.84 6.66 -1.67
C VAL A 105 0.59 6.38 -2.07
N LEU A 106 0.79 6.16 -3.36
CA LEU A 106 2.08 6.05 -4.04
C LEU A 106 2.07 6.97 -5.26
N ALA A 107 3.25 7.40 -5.71
CA ALA A 107 3.34 8.07 -7.00
C ALA A 107 4.67 7.79 -7.72
N THR A 108 4.64 7.94 -9.05
CA THR A 108 5.81 7.97 -9.92
C THR A 108 5.84 9.30 -10.66
N VAL A 109 7.00 9.92 -10.77
CA VAL A 109 7.19 11.19 -11.44
C VAL A 109 8.39 11.11 -12.39
N SER A 110 8.21 11.56 -13.63
CA SER A 110 9.27 11.66 -14.63
C SER A 110 9.09 12.94 -15.45
N GLY A 111 9.92 13.92 -15.20
CA GLY A 111 9.80 15.25 -15.83
C GLY A 111 8.44 15.89 -15.53
N SER A 112 7.74 16.31 -16.59
CA SER A 112 6.44 16.98 -16.50
C SER A 112 5.24 16.03 -16.34
N SER A 113 5.45 14.72 -16.27
CA SER A 113 4.37 13.70 -16.16
C SER A 113 4.55 12.80 -14.95
N GLY A 114 3.44 12.33 -14.40
CA GLY A 114 3.43 11.44 -13.26
C GLY A 114 2.16 10.59 -13.18
N LEU A 115 2.18 9.66 -12.23
CA LEU A 115 1.04 8.81 -11.92
C LEU A 115 0.89 8.74 -10.40
N VAL A 116 -0.25 9.16 -9.88
CA VAL A 116 -0.59 9.01 -8.47
C VAL A 116 -1.51 7.81 -8.32
N CYS A 117 -1.16 6.88 -7.45
CA CYS A 117 -1.90 5.66 -7.16
C CYS A 117 -2.48 5.74 -5.75
N VAL A 118 -3.78 5.53 -5.60
CA VAL A 118 -4.45 5.54 -4.30
C VAL A 118 -5.16 4.20 -4.08
N ALA A 119 -4.79 3.47 -3.03
CA ALA A 119 -5.58 2.33 -2.61
C ALA A 119 -6.86 2.86 -1.97
N SER A 120 -7.96 2.76 -2.72
CA SER A 120 -9.25 3.37 -2.37
C SER A 120 -10.20 2.43 -1.65
N ASP A 121 -9.99 1.13 -1.77
CA ASP A 121 -10.82 0.12 -1.16
C ASP A 121 -9.94 -1.02 -0.61
N GLY A 122 -10.23 -1.47 0.61
CA GLY A 122 -9.41 -2.47 1.29
C GLY A 122 -8.07 -1.95 1.80
N GLU A 123 -7.94 -0.65 2.01
CA GLU A 123 -6.70 0.03 2.39
C GLU A 123 -6.08 -0.44 3.71
N SER A 124 -6.85 -1.05 4.59
CA SER A 124 -6.34 -1.66 5.83
C SER A 124 -5.56 -2.96 5.62
N ASN A 125 -5.71 -3.56 4.43
CA ASN A 125 -5.09 -4.83 4.07
C ASN A 125 -4.04 -4.68 2.96
N VAL A 126 -3.51 -3.47 2.77
CA VAL A 126 -2.61 -3.17 1.66
C VAL A 126 -1.18 -2.92 2.13
N TYR A 127 -0.25 -3.41 1.33
CA TYR A 127 1.17 -3.10 1.42
C TYR A 127 1.57 -2.19 0.27
N ALA A 128 2.30 -1.14 0.58
CA ALA A 128 2.93 -0.25 -0.39
C ALA A 128 4.32 -0.79 -0.71
N HIS A 129 4.58 -1.05 -1.99
CA HIS A 129 5.86 -1.51 -2.50
C HIS A 129 6.51 -0.47 -3.39
N ALA A 130 7.85 -0.36 -3.30
CA ALA A 130 8.65 0.34 -4.29
C ALA A 130 10.00 -0.35 -4.48
N GLN A 131 10.39 -0.55 -5.72
CA GLN A 131 11.63 -1.21 -6.11
C GLN A 131 12.38 -0.35 -7.11
N VAL A 132 13.69 -0.26 -6.93
CA VAL A 132 14.60 0.43 -7.86
C VAL A 132 15.08 -0.58 -8.91
N CYS A 133 15.25 -0.13 -10.15
CA CYS A 133 15.81 -0.93 -11.23
C CYS A 133 17.15 -1.55 -10.81
N GLY A 134 17.30 -2.86 -11.07
CA GLY A 134 18.45 -3.67 -10.66
C GLY A 134 18.33 -4.35 -9.30
N GLN A 135 17.38 -3.94 -8.46
CA GLN A 135 17.07 -4.57 -7.18
C GLN A 135 16.40 -5.93 -7.41
N GLU A 136 16.85 -7.00 -6.75
CA GLU A 136 16.29 -8.35 -6.90
C GLU A 136 16.03 -8.81 -8.35
N LYS A 137 16.86 -8.33 -9.30
CA LYS A 137 16.70 -8.53 -10.75
C LYS A 137 15.48 -7.80 -11.36
N GLN A 138 14.90 -6.85 -10.70
CA GLN A 138 13.84 -6.00 -11.24
C GLN A 138 14.39 -5.16 -12.41
N ALA A 139 13.69 -5.21 -13.55
CA ALA A 139 14.11 -4.49 -14.75
C ALA A 139 13.70 -3.02 -14.77
N TYR A 140 12.79 -2.61 -13.88
CA TYR A 140 12.18 -1.28 -13.86
C TYR A 140 12.17 -0.72 -12.44
N ASN A 141 12.11 0.62 -12.36
CA ASN A 141 11.70 1.32 -11.15
C ASN A 141 10.18 1.24 -11.07
N THR A 142 9.63 0.63 -10.02
CA THR A 142 8.19 0.37 -9.88
C THR A 142 7.72 0.71 -8.49
N CYS A 143 6.49 1.23 -8.38
CA CYS A 143 5.77 1.22 -7.12
C CYS A 143 4.31 0.77 -7.35
N TYR A 144 3.80 -0.03 -6.43
CA TYR A 144 2.48 -0.64 -6.55
C TYR A 144 1.92 -1.04 -5.19
N PHE A 145 0.65 -1.41 -5.17
CA PHE A 145 -0.02 -1.94 -4.00
C PHE A 145 -0.23 -3.45 -4.11
N GLU A 146 0.09 -4.15 -3.04
CA GLU A 146 -0.23 -5.56 -2.82
C GLU A 146 -1.30 -5.66 -1.73
N PHE A 147 -2.44 -6.26 -2.01
CA PHE A 147 -3.50 -6.50 -1.03
C PHE A 147 -3.39 -7.90 -0.45
N GLU A 148 -3.36 -8.02 0.87
CA GLU A 148 -3.58 -9.30 1.55
C GLU A 148 -5.08 -9.57 1.65
N THR A 149 -5.53 -10.63 0.98
CA THR A 149 -6.96 -10.99 0.97
C THR A 149 -7.38 -11.78 2.20
N ARG A 150 -6.40 -12.34 2.93
CA ARG A 150 -6.61 -13.16 4.12
C ARG A 150 -5.54 -12.90 5.16
N SER A 151 -5.94 -12.85 6.41
CA SER A 151 -4.99 -12.87 7.52
C SER A 151 -4.18 -14.16 7.52
N SER A 152 -2.90 -14.07 7.80
CA SER A 152 -2.02 -15.21 7.95
C SER A 152 -1.24 -15.13 9.25
N ASP A 153 -0.90 -16.30 9.79
CA ASP A 153 0.03 -16.42 10.90
C ASP A 153 1.11 -17.43 10.56
N SER A 154 2.31 -17.22 11.07
CA SER A 154 3.46 -18.07 10.78
C SER A 154 4.16 -18.45 12.08
N PHE A 155 4.43 -19.74 12.22
CA PHE A 155 5.15 -20.28 13.36
C PHE A 155 6.17 -21.33 12.92
N PHE A 156 7.16 -21.57 13.76
CA PHE A 156 8.17 -22.61 13.54
C PHE A 156 7.81 -23.86 14.36
N MET A 157 7.81 -25.02 13.71
CA MET A 157 7.53 -26.29 14.40
C MET A 157 8.71 -26.82 15.21
N SER A 158 9.92 -26.38 14.92
CA SER A 158 11.14 -26.78 15.62
C SER A 158 11.91 -25.53 16.07
N GLY A 159 12.65 -25.66 17.15
CA GLY A 159 13.43 -24.55 17.72
C GLY A 159 14.62 -24.09 16.87
N ASP A 160 14.86 -24.73 15.72
CA ASP A 160 15.95 -24.41 14.78
C ASP A 160 15.53 -23.48 13.64
N ASN A 161 14.30 -22.99 13.65
CA ASN A 161 13.71 -22.13 12.61
C ASN A 161 13.73 -22.71 11.18
N SER A 162 13.95 -24.01 11.02
CA SER A 162 14.05 -24.67 9.70
C SER A 162 12.68 -24.98 9.08
N ASN A 163 11.63 -25.13 9.90
CA ASN A 163 10.30 -25.55 9.50
C ASN A 163 9.26 -24.46 9.82
N LYS A 164 9.20 -23.43 9.00
CA LYS A 164 8.17 -22.38 9.06
C LYS A 164 6.87 -22.90 8.46
N ILE A 165 5.79 -22.88 9.24
CA ILE A 165 4.43 -23.12 8.74
C ILE A 165 3.69 -21.81 8.73
N THR A 166 3.05 -21.50 7.61
CA THR A 166 2.12 -20.39 7.48
C THR A 166 0.71 -20.93 7.35
N VAL A 167 -0.18 -20.49 8.22
CA VAL A 167 -1.60 -20.78 8.18
C VAL A 167 -2.38 -19.54 7.77
N PHE A 168 -3.40 -19.74 6.96
CA PHE A 168 -4.28 -18.68 6.48
C PHE A 168 -5.66 -18.81 7.09
N GLU A 169 -6.36 -17.70 7.25
CA GLU A 169 -7.72 -17.68 7.71
C GLU A 169 -8.63 -18.51 6.79
N LYS A 170 -9.43 -19.40 7.37
CA LYS A 170 -10.31 -20.32 6.63
C LYS A 170 -11.70 -19.74 6.35
N ASN A 171 -12.11 -18.69 7.06
CA ASN A 171 -13.47 -18.17 7.01
C ASN A 171 -13.79 -17.31 5.78
N GLY A 172 -12.95 -17.36 4.76
CA GLY A 172 -13.12 -16.58 3.53
C GLY A 172 -12.50 -15.19 3.60
N ILE A 173 -12.71 -14.44 2.54
CA ILE A 173 -12.26 -13.05 2.40
C ILE A 173 -13.27 -12.17 3.12
N LYS A 174 -12.82 -11.30 4.02
CA LYS A 174 -13.69 -10.42 4.82
C LYS A 174 -13.85 -9.02 4.23
N THR A 175 -12.86 -8.58 3.47
CA THR A 175 -12.90 -7.28 2.78
C THR A 175 -13.85 -7.38 1.60
N GLU A 176 -14.80 -6.46 1.49
CA GLU A 176 -15.83 -6.48 0.44
C GLU A 176 -15.24 -6.19 -0.93
N ARG A 177 -14.30 -5.25 -1.01
CA ARG A 177 -13.65 -4.80 -2.25
C ARG A 177 -12.18 -4.49 -2.01
N PHE A 178 -11.37 -4.79 -3.02
CA PHE A 178 -9.99 -4.34 -3.16
C PHE A 178 -9.91 -3.43 -4.38
N GLY A 179 -9.33 -2.24 -4.25
CA GLY A 179 -9.32 -1.32 -5.36
C GLY A 179 -8.24 -0.25 -5.29
N VAL A 180 -7.74 0.12 -6.47
CA VAL A 180 -6.74 1.18 -6.66
C VAL A 180 -7.24 2.15 -7.71
N ARG A 181 -7.12 3.44 -7.43
CA ARG A 181 -7.33 4.53 -8.38
C ARG A 181 -6.00 5.07 -8.87
N TYR A 182 -5.87 5.21 -10.17
CA TYR A 182 -4.68 5.69 -10.86
C TYR A 182 -5.00 7.04 -11.50
N TYR A 183 -4.37 8.09 -11.02
CA TYR A 183 -4.52 9.46 -11.49
C TYR A 183 -3.32 9.86 -12.33
N PRO A 184 -3.43 9.96 -13.66
CA PRO A 184 -2.40 10.61 -14.49
C PRO A 184 -2.28 12.08 -14.08
N VAL A 185 -1.06 12.58 -14.01
CA VAL A 185 -0.75 13.97 -13.68
C VAL A 185 0.22 14.50 -14.69
N ASP A 186 -0.14 15.61 -15.32
CA ASP A 186 0.73 16.34 -16.24
C ASP A 186 0.83 17.80 -15.81
N SER A 187 1.98 18.40 -16.05
CA SER A 187 2.20 19.80 -15.78
C SER A 187 1.59 20.67 -16.89
N ASP A 188 0.72 21.60 -16.53
CA ASP A 188 0.04 22.50 -17.47
C ASP A 188 0.99 23.45 -18.22
N ASN A 189 2.16 23.74 -17.65
CA ASN A 189 3.13 24.71 -18.18
C ASN A 189 4.41 24.06 -18.74
N GLY A 190 4.49 22.71 -18.70
CA GLY A 190 5.65 21.95 -19.16
C GLY A 190 6.86 22.00 -18.21
N GLU A 191 6.71 22.55 -17.00
CA GLU A 191 7.71 22.44 -15.94
C GLU A 191 7.71 21.04 -15.34
N ASP A 192 8.79 20.66 -14.69
CA ASP A 192 8.87 19.37 -14.01
C ASP A 192 7.89 19.31 -12.82
N LEU A 193 7.16 18.20 -12.72
CA LEU A 193 6.31 17.93 -11.59
C LEU A 193 7.14 17.75 -10.32
N ASN A 194 6.56 18.19 -9.21
CA ASN A 194 7.13 17.99 -7.89
C ASN A 194 6.19 17.20 -6.98
N TYR A 195 6.65 16.83 -5.80
CA TYR A 195 5.86 16.04 -4.86
C TYR A 195 4.60 16.75 -4.35
N ALA A 196 4.57 18.10 -4.38
CA ALA A 196 3.40 18.84 -3.93
C ALA A 196 2.24 18.71 -4.93
N ASP A 197 2.54 18.62 -6.24
CA ASP A 197 1.54 18.39 -7.28
C ASP A 197 0.87 17.02 -7.06
N CYS A 198 1.65 15.99 -6.77
CA CYS A 198 1.12 14.66 -6.42
C CYS A 198 0.30 14.69 -5.11
N ALA A 199 0.75 15.45 -4.10
CA ALA A 199 0.03 15.61 -2.85
C ALA A 199 -1.30 16.34 -3.03
N GLU A 200 -1.39 17.29 -3.97
CA GLU A 200 -2.64 17.97 -4.31
C GLU A 200 -3.66 16.99 -4.91
N VAL A 201 -3.24 16.08 -5.77
CA VAL A 201 -4.12 15.03 -6.32
C VAL A 201 -4.69 14.17 -5.18
N TYR A 202 -3.84 13.72 -4.27
CA TYR A 202 -4.30 12.93 -3.12
C TYR A 202 -5.21 13.73 -2.18
N ARG A 203 -4.92 15.01 -1.95
CA ARG A 203 -5.79 15.90 -1.19
C ARG A 203 -7.17 16.03 -1.84
N ASN A 204 -7.23 16.20 -3.17
CA ASN A 204 -8.48 16.30 -3.91
C ASN A 204 -9.28 14.99 -3.84
N TYR A 205 -8.59 13.83 -3.93
CA TYR A 205 -9.22 12.54 -3.66
C TYR A 205 -9.86 12.49 -2.26
N LEU A 206 -9.16 12.93 -1.23
CA LEU A 206 -9.69 12.94 0.15
C LEU A 206 -10.91 13.85 0.29
N ILE A 207 -10.91 15.03 -0.36
CA ILE A 207 -12.04 15.95 -0.36
C ILE A 207 -13.25 15.32 -1.06
N ASN A 208 -13.05 14.77 -2.24
CA ASN A 208 -14.13 14.30 -3.10
C ASN A 208 -14.69 12.94 -2.65
N ASN A 209 -13.87 12.07 -2.10
CA ASN A 209 -14.23 10.66 -1.83
C ASN A 209 -14.25 10.30 -0.34
N ARG A 210 -13.58 11.08 0.53
CA ARG A 210 -13.43 10.78 1.96
C ARG A 210 -13.99 11.86 2.89
N GLY A 211 -14.59 12.90 2.34
CA GLY A 211 -15.22 13.95 3.12
C GLY A 211 -14.25 14.89 3.86
N LEU A 212 -12.99 14.94 3.43
CA LEU A 212 -12.04 15.91 3.95
C LEU A 212 -12.57 17.34 3.65
N THR A 213 -12.61 18.21 4.66
CA THR A 213 -13.03 19.60 4.47
C THR A 213 -11.87 20.39 3.85
N ALA A 214 -12.11 21.07 2.72
CA ALA A 214 -11.10 21.82 1.97
C ALA A 214 -10.41 22.95 2.78
N LYS A 215 -11.07 23.42 3.86
CA LYS A 215 -10.51 24.37 4.83
C LYS A 215 -10.84 23.89 6.22
N ALA A 216 -9.92 23.18 6.86
CA ALA A 216 -9.88 23.21 8.31
C ALA A 216 -9.56 24.67 8.69
N GLN A 217 -10.54 25.43 9.19
CA GLN A 217 -10.18 26.58 10.01
C GLN A 217 -9.38 25.99 11.17
N ALA A 218 -8.08 26.27 11.17
CA ALA A 218 -7.28 25.98 12.34
C ALA A 218 -7.94 26.74 13.50
N ASN A 219 -8.69 26.03 14.32
CA ASN A 219 -8.99 26.52 15.64
C ASN A 219 -7.65 26.77 16.27
N LYS A 220 -7.36 28.04 16.56
CA LYS A 220 -6.15 28.41 17.30
C LYS A 220 -6.30 27.83 18.70
N SER A 221 -5.90 26.60 18.85
CA SER A 221 -5.74 25.96 20.14
C SER A 221 -4.29 26.13 20.56
N ASP A 222 -4.06 26.65 21.76
CA ASP A 222 -2.73 26.82 22.31
C ASP A 222 -2.10 25.48 22.73
N LEU A 223 -2.86 24.39 22.68
CA LEU A 223 -2.40 23.05 23.05
C LEU A 223 -3.00 22.00 22.12
N TYR A 224 -2.13 21.23 21.48
CA TYR A 224 -2.49 20.01 20.74
C TYR A 224 -1.99 18.80 21.52
N VAL A 225 -2.89 17.86 21.79
CA VAL A 225 -2.54 16.60 22.47
C VAL A 225 -2.85 15.45 21.56
N ASP A 226 -1.81 14.79 21.06
CA ASP A 226 -1.92 13.51 20.36
C ASP A 226 -1.75 12.37 21.35
N LEU A 227 -2.78 11.55 21.48
CA LEU A 227 -2.76 10.37 22.34
C LEU A 227 -2.37 9.14 21.50
N TYR A 228 -1.12 8.74 21.63
CA TYR A 228 -0.64 7.46 21.10
C TYR A 228 -0.73 6.43 22.23
N GLY A 229 -1.76 5.61 22.19
CA GLY A 229 -1.90 4.58 23.21
C GLY A 229 -2.94 3.55 22.81
N GLY A 230 -2.62 2.29 23.07
CA GLY A 230 -3.58 1.21 23.05
C GLY A 230 -4.23 1.06 24.42
N VAL A 231 -5.54 0.88 24.44
CA VAL A 231 -6.23 0.45 25.63
C VAL A 231 -6.07 -1.08 25.73
N MET A 232 -5.16 -1.54 26.58
CA MET A 232 -5.12 -2.96 26.94
C MET A 232 -6.27 -3.23 27.90
N LYS A 233 -7.19 -4.07 27.48
CA LYS A 233 -8.17 -4.64 28.42
C LYS A 233 -7.44 -5.72 29.23
N ASP A 234 -7.23 -5.47 30.50
CA ASP A 234 -6.77 -6.50 31.41
C ASP A 234 -7.88 -7.56 31.57
N THR A 235 -7.66 -8.73 31.00
CA THR A 235 -8.56 -9.89 31.13
C THR A 235 -8.14 -10.84 32.26
N SER A 236 -7.20 -10.46 33.09
CA SER A 236 -6.66 -11.31 34.18
C SER A 236 -7.51 -11.33 35.43
N ILE A 237 -8.75 -10.84 35.38
CA ILE A 237 -9.68 -11.01 36.49
C ILE A 237 -10.71 -12.10 36.15
N LEU A 238 -10.33 -13.31 36.36
CA LEU A 238 -11.20 -14.43 36.77
C LEU A 238 -10.37 -15.43 37.56
#